data_10031349ebbf4be64c50fa5fad7aefbe
#
_entry.id   10031349ebbf4be64c50fa5fad7aefbe
#
_cell.length_a   1.000
_cell.length_b   1.000
_cell.length_c   1.000
_cell.angle_alpha   90.00
_cell.angle_beta   90.00
_cell.angle_gamma   90.00
#
_symmetry.space_group_name_H-M   'P 1'
#
loop_
_entity.id
_entity.type
_entity.pdbx_description
1 polymer ?
#
loop_
_entity_poly.entity_id
_entity_poly.type
_entity_poly.pdbx_seq_one_letter_code
_entity_poly.pdbx_strand_id
1 'polypeptide(L)'
;SAADFTNAGTATIQIGTITEPSPGVFSVTVTPRSSGSLQLQIPVGADITDVSGNQLVPPVTDDTTITVNSVTTLTAGDIAFTGLQSDDPDTFSFVLLKDVINGTQIVFTDNLWNGSTLATNENTLTLTLNSSGSGFPAGTHFVNTNGGTAPAFRVVGTTTSAGLVTGSLSGLSTSGDSILAWQGVTPTSGNSAAWIAGINSKAWWTAATDPTGNNESRLPAALTLGTTAIQLSSTATEVDNGAFNLTPNSFTGTARAARSAVNNFANWTTSNSLGPVSTTTFSIQPNQAPTDISLSNSSVAENLPTGITVGTLSATDPNTDESFTFSLPAGPADNVFFSVAGNSLQTAASFNFEARSSYQVTVRVADVEGLTFDKQLTISITDVLTESTGIDVQSGQTQRSYVRYLDLLFSTGSELAALIGGNRFQLTKNDLNGVNPVNVPLTAGMFSTIGNRARIDFGVNGLGGNRNTSGGDGYYEIAMDLDSNGTFETKKYFYRLLGDVNGDRKVDSSDASLIGSSMGTNNPERDANGDGVVNATDRTLSIRAALRKLKDGLLTDD
;
A
#
# COMPACT_ATOMS: atom_id res chain seq x y z
N SER A 1 46.48 -26.20 -14.81
CA SER A 1 45.50 -25.12 -14.80
C SER A 1 44.52 -25.24 -13.62
N ALA A 2 43.70 -24.23 -13.37
CA ALA A 2 42.67 -24.31 -12.31
C ALA A 2 41.63 -25.42 -12.59
N ALA A 3 41.39 -25.77 -13.83
CA ALA A 3 40.47 -26.82 -14.25
C ALA A 3 40.93 -28.23 -13.89
N ASP A 4 42.22 -28.39 -13.59
CA ASP A 4 42.82 -29.68 -13.24
C ASP A 4 42.67 -30.02 -11.74
N PHE A 5 42.01 -29.15 -10.99
CA PHE A 5 41.76 -29.32 -9.54
C PHE A 5 40.29 -29.13 -9.20
N THR A 6 39.77 -30.02 -8.38
CA THR A 6 38.37 -29.97 -7.86
C THR A 6 38.33 -30.28 -6.37
N ASN A 7 37.15 -30.20 -5.79
CA ASN A 7 36.90 -30.65 -4.43
C ASN A 7 36.11 -31.97 -4.44
N ALA A 8 36.69 -33.01 -3.86
CA ALA A 8 36.01 -34.29 -3.62
C ALA A 8 35.07 -34.22 -2.39
N GLY A 9 35.21 -33.17 -1.57
CA GLY A 9 34.35 -32.91 -0.44
C GLY A 9 33.03 -32.20 -0.80
N THR A 10 32.30 -31.74 0.21
CA THR A 10 30.95 -31.13 0.05
C THR A 10 30.97 -29.61 -0.06
N ALA A 11 32.08 -28.93 0.32
CA ALA A 11 32.19 -27.47 0.20
C ALA A 11 32.30 -27.04 -1.27
N THR A 12 31.64 -25.96 -1.67
CA THR A 12 31.95 -25.26 -2.93
C THR A 12 33.26 -24.49 -2.77
N ILE A 13 34.10 -24.53 -3.80
CA ILE A 13 35.40 -23.90 -3.74
C ILE A 13 35.67 -23.05 -5.00
N GLN A 14 36.58 -22.11 -4.85
CA GLN A 14 37.24 -21.43 -5.98
C GLN A 14 38.71 -21.78 -5.94
N ILE A 15 39.23 -22.33 -7.06
CA ILE A 15 40.66 -22.52 -7.27
C ILE A 15 41.25 -21.17 -7.71
N GLY A 16 42.26 -20.73 -7.00
CA GLY A 16 42.98 -19.49 -7.24
C GLY A 16 44.33 -19.73 -7.92
N THR A 17 45.37 -19.05 -7.45
CA THR A 17 46.73 -19.17 -8.00
C THR A 17 47.32 -20.55 -7.78
N ILE A 18 47.90 -21.12 -8.83
CA ILE A 18 48.67 -22.34 -8.80
C ILE A 18 50.12 -21.97 -9.10
N THR A 19 51.04 -22.39 -8.25
CA THR A 19 52.49 -22.19 -8.44
C THR A 19 53.20 -23.52 -8.27
N GLU A 20 54.36 -23.65 -8.89
CA GLU A 20 55.26 -24.78 -8.75
C GLU A 20 56.53 -24.29 -8.05
N PRO A 21 56.58 -24.27 -6.71
CA PRO A 21 57.71 -23.75 -5.94
C PRO A 21 58.98 -24.60 -6.09
N SER A 22 58.85 -25.86 -6.48
CA SER A 22 59.94 -26.76 -6.88
C SER A 22 59.40 -27.80 -7.86
N PRO A 23 60.27 -28.41 -8.71
CA PRO A 23 59.83 -29.39 -9.71
C PRO A 23 58.96 -30.50 -9.12
N GLY A 24 57.74 -30.67 -9.64
CA GLY A 24 56.75 -31.65 -9.21
C GLY A 24 55.98 -31.32 -7.95
N VAL A 25 56.21 -30.15 -7.33
CA VAL A 25 55.47 -29.69 -6.14
C VAL A 25 54.59 -28.51 -6.52
N PHE A 26 53.29 -28.70 -6.43
CA PHE A 26 52.31 -27.66 -6.75
C PHE A 26 51.75 -27.06 -5.46
N SER A 27 51.70 -25.75 -5.41
CA SER A 27 50.96 -24.98 -4.39
C SER A 27 49.71 -24.45 -5.03
N VAL A 28 48.54 -24.87 -4.51
CA VAL A 28 47.23 -24.51 -5.05
C VAL A 28 46.49 -23.67 -3.99
N THR A 29 46.17 -22.44 -4.34
CA THR A 29 45.35 -21.60 -3.49
C THR A 29 43.88 -22.00 -3.66
N VAL A 30 43.22 -22.37 -2.56
CA VAL A 30 41.82 -22.76 -2.56
C VAL A 30 41.04 -21.82 -1.65
N THR A 31 40.01 -21.20 -2.18
CA THR A 31 39.09 -20.33 -1.43
C THR A 31 37.75 -21.03 -1.28
N PRO A 32 37.35 -21.45 -0.06
CA PRO A 32 36.01 -22.00 0.16
C PRO A 32 34.94 -20.94 -0.06
N ARG A 33 33.82 -21.36 -0.64
CA ARG A 33 32.62 -20.52 -0.88
C ARG A 33 31.39 -20.97 -0.11
N SER A 34 31.44 -22.18 0.47
CA SER A 34 30.41 -22.70 1.39
C SER A 34 31.06 -23.55 2.47
N SER A 35 30.32 -23.79 3.57
CA SER A 35 30.68 -24.80 4.57
C SER A 35 30.61 -26.21 3.95
N GLY A 36 31.33 -27.13 4.56
CA GLY A 36 31.38 -28.53 4.15
C GLY A 36 32.77 -29.10 4.29
N SER A 37 33.01 -30.27 3.74
CA SER A 37 34.35 -30.85 3.68
C SER A 37 35.10 -30.36 2.43
N LEU A 38 36.37 -30.04 2.60
CA LEU A 38 37.29 -29.72 1.54
C LEU A 38 38.31 -30.83 1.47
N GLN A 39 38.42 -31.45 0.31
CA GLN A 39 39.41 -32.47 0.01
C GLN A 39 39.84 -32.26 -1.45
N LEU A 40 41.07 -31.76 -1.62
CA LEU A 40 41.56 -31.43 -2.95
C LEU A 40 41.69 -32.70 -3.80
N GLN A 41 41.21 -32.62 -5.04
CA GLN A 41 41.24 -33.74 -5.98
C GLN A 41 41.71 -33.28 -7.34
N ILE A 42 42.50 -34.14 -7.99
CA ILE A 42 42.80 -34.11 -9.42
C ILE A 42 41.77 -35.03 -10.09
N PRO A 43 40.75 -34.51 -10.81
CA PRO A 43 39.69 -35.32 -11.36
C PRO A 43 40.13 -36.12 -12.58
N VAL A 44 39.33 -37.08 -12.94
CA VAL A 44 39.49 -37.81 -14.23
C VAL A 44 39.42 -36.80 -15.37
N GLY A 45 40.42 -36.83 -16.26
CA GLY A 45 40.51 -35.92 -17.40
C GLY A 45 41.41 -34.69 -17.15
N ALA A 46 41.98 -34.53 -15.96
CA ALA A 46 43.02 -33.53 -15.73
C ALA A 46 44.26 -33.83 -16.59
N ASP A 47 44.87 -32.78 -17.15
CA ASP A 47 46.04 -32.87 -18.01
C ASP A 47 47.30 -32.39 -17.26
N ILE A 48 47.82 -33.25 -16.40
CA ILE A 48 49.05 -33.00 -15.63
C ILE A 48 50.13 -34.00 -16.07
N THR A 49 51.22 -33.48 -16.59
CA THR A 49 52.36 -34.27 -17.05
C THR A 49 53.63 -33.86 -16.32
N ASP A 50 54.56 -34.82 -16.12
CA ASP A 50 55.90 -34.52 -15.64
C ASP A 50 56.77 -33.88 -16.76
N VAL A 51 58.02 -33.46 -16.41
CA VAL A 51 58.92 -32.84 -17.33
C VAL A 51 59.43 -33.81 -18.47
N SER A 52 59.13 -35.09 -18.31
CA SER A 52 59.46 -36.14 -19.32
C SER A 52 58.21 -36.48 -20.18
N GLY A 53 57.08 -35.82 -19.97
CA GLY A 53 55.84 -36.05 -20.71
C GLY A 53 55.02 -37.22 -20.23
N ASN A 54 55.31 -37.81 -19.08
CA ASN A 54 54.47 -38.86 -18.49
C ASN A 54 53.25 -38.22 -17.83
N GLN A 55 52.10 -38.73 -18.17
CA GLN A 55 50.83 -38.21 -17.64
C GLN A 55 50.53 -38.80 -16.26
N LEU A 56 50.07 -37.97 -15.34
CA LEU A 56 49.53 -38.42 -14.06
C LEU A 56 48.26 -39.24 -14.33
N VAL A 57 48.12 -40.37 -13.66
CA VAL A 57 46.89 -41.22 -13.76
C VAL A 57 45.88 -40.77 -12.73
N PRO A 58 44.86 -39.97 -13.09
CA PRO A 58 43.82 -39.53 -12.19
C PRO A 58 42.72 -40.63 -12.02
N PRO A 59 41.85 -40.56 -11.00
CA PRO A 59 41.82 -39.47 -10.04
C PRO A 59 42.87 -39.63 -8.91
N VAL A 60 43.43 -38.51 -8.45
CA VAL A 60 44.23 -38.45 -7.22
C VAL A 60 43.49 -37.54 -6.24
N THR A 61 43.20 -38.07 -5.07
CA THR A 61 42.51 -37.32 -4.01
C THR A 61 43.47 -37.19 -2.81
N ASP A 62 43.60 -35.99 -2.26
CA ASP A 62 44.32 -35.77 -1.02
C ASP A 62 43.69 -36.61 0.10
N ASP A 63 44.50 -37.21 0.93
CA ASP A 63 44.04 -37.98 2.09
C ASP A 63 43.62 -37.09 3.27
N THR A 64 43.89 -35.78 3.18
CA THR A 64 43.55 -34.78 4.18
C THR A 64 42.20 -34.16 3.87
N THR A 65 41.25 -34.35 4.79
CA THR A 65 39.94 -33.65 4.73
C THR A 65 39.98 -32.48 5.70
N ILE A 66 39.70 -31.29 5.19
CA ILE A 66 39.56 -30.06 5.98
C ILE A 66 38.08 -29.76 6.12
N THR A 67 37.59 -29.59 7.34
CA THR A 67 36.22 -29.09 7.57
C THR A 67 36.24 -27.57 7.42
N VAL A 68 35.50 -27.07 6.49
CA VAL A 68 35.27 -25.64 6.29
C VAL A 68 33.96 -25.26 7.00
N ASN A 69 34.06 -24.51 8.05
CA ASN A 69 32.92 -23.85 8.68
C ASN A 69 32.82 -22.45 8.07
N SER A 70 31.72 -22.16 7.35
CA SER A 70 31.43 -20.80 7.00
C SER A 70 31.03 -20.06 8.28
N VAL A 71 31.69 -18.97 8.60
CA VAL A 71 31.29 -18.09 9.70
C VAL A 71 30.02 -17.34 9.32
N THR A 72 29.20 -17.00 10.31
CA THR A 72 28.03 -16.14 10.05
C THR A 72 28.53 -14.75 9.67
N THR A 73 28.07 -14.24 8.52
CA THR A 73 28.26 -12.84 8.13
C THR A 73 27.27 -11.98 8.90
N LEU A 74 27.79 -11.00 9.64
CA LEU A 74 27.02 -10.01 10.38
C LEU A 74 26.97 -8.69 9.62
N THR A 75 25.84 -8.02 9.74
CA THR A 75 25.57 -6.71 9.14
C THR A 75 25.11 -5.71 10.21
N ALA A 76 24.99 -4.45 9.85
CA ALA A 76 24.54 -3.41 10.78
C ALA A 76 23.21 -3.79 11.45
N GLY A 77 23.25 -3.87 12.79
CA GLY A 77 22.11 -4.23 13.61
C GLY A 77 21.89 -5.74 13.83
N ASP A 78 22.80 -6.62 13.42
CA ASP A 78 22.76 -8.05 13.78
C ASP A 78 23.22 -8.31 15.22
N ILE A 79 23.79 -7.31 15.88
CA ILE A 79 23.93 -7.21 17.34
C ILE A 79 23.44 -5.85 17.82
N ALA A 80 23.13 -5.74 19.12
CA ALA A 80 22.87 -4.47 19.78
C ALA A 80 23.52 -4.44 21.15
N PHE A 81 24.18 -3.31 21.50
CA PHE A 81 24.73 -3.11 22.83
C PHE A 81 23.59 -2.98 23.83
N THR A 82 23.76 -3.58 25.00
CA THR A 82 22.77 -3.60 26.08
C THR A 82 23.31 -3.02 27.38
N GLY A 83 24.60 -2.70 27.44
CA GLY A 83 25.25 -2.09 28.60
C GLY A 83 26.63 -1.53 28.28
N LEU A 84 26.96 -0.46 28.95
CA LEU A 84 28.28 0.15 29.01
C LEU A 84 28.57 0.54 30.46
N GLN A 85 29.76 0.26 30.94
CA GLN A 85 30.25 0.68 32.24
C GLN A 85 31.73 1.04 32.11
N SER A 86 32.06 2.28 32.36
CA SER A 86 33.42 2.84 32.33
C SER A 86 34.00 3.12 33.72
N ASP A 87 33.24 2.88 34.80
CA ASP A 87 33.77 2.78 36.14
C ASP A 87 34.39 1.38 36.36
N ASP A 88 35.61 1.33 36.96
CA ASP A 88 36.34 0.07 37.17
C ASP A 88 35.52 -0.96 37.97
N PRO A 89 35.33 -2.18 37.43
CA PRO A 89 35.91 -2.75 36.22
C PRO A 89 35.14 -2.38 34.92
N ASP A 90 35.85 -1.94 33.87
CA ASP A 90 35.30 -1.66 32.57
C ASP A 90 34.55 -2.85 32.00
N THR A 91 33.27 -2.68 31.69
CA THR A 91 32.46 -3.76 31.14
C THR A 91 31.47 -3.25 30.08
N PHE A 92 31.10 -4.13 29.21
CA PHE A 92 29.98 -3.89 28.28
C PHE A 92 29.22 -5.18 28.00
N SER A 93 28.01 -5.05 27.49
CA SER A 93 27.15 -6.17 27.13
C SER A 93 26.48 -5.93 25.81
N PHE A 94 26.14 -7.03 25.10
CA PHE A 94 25.42 -6.98 23.85
C PHE A 94 24.57 -8.23 23.66
N VAL A 95 23.54 -8.12 22.82
CA VAL A 95 22.66 -9.23 22.42
C VAL A 95 22.85 -9.55 20.94
N LEU A 96 22.84 -10.84 20.60
CA LEU A 96 22.74 -11.30 19.21
C LEU A 96 21.29 -11.14 18.72
N LEU A 97 21.12 -10.56 17.54
CA LEU A 97 19.83 -10.43 16.87
C LEU A 97 19.73 -11.35 15.64
N LYS A 98 20.74 -12.19 15.45
CA LYS A 98 20.85 -13.19 14.40
C LYS A 98 21.54 -14.44 14.95
N ASP A 99 21.17 -15.61 14.45
CA ASP A 99 21.86 -16.86 14.78
C ASP A 99 23.29 -16.81 14.28
N VAL A 100 24.23 -17.21 15.11
CA VAL A 100 25.65 -17.27 14.77
C VAL A 100 26.20 -18.69 14.97
N ILE A 101 27.00 -19.15 14.02
CA ILE A 101 27.72 -20.42 14.15
C ILE A 101 29.07 -20.22 14.82
N ASN A 102 29.64 -21.31 15.33
CA ASN A 102 30.98 -21.32 15.91
C ASN A 102 32.02 -20.80 14.91
N GLY A 103 33.01 -20.07 15.42
CA GLY A 103 34.04 -19.43 14.63
C GLY A 103 33.70 -18.02 14.15
N THR A 104 32.45 -17.56 14.31
CA THR A 104 32.06 -16.18 14.00
C THR A 104 32.83 -15.22 14.89
N GLN A 105 33.49 -14.22 14.29
CA GLN A 105 34.27 -13.21 14.98
C GLN A 105 33.52 -11.89 15.02
N ILE A 106 33.60 -11.20 16.16
CA ILE A 106 33.18 -9.82 16.35
C ILE A 106 34.34 -9.07 16.95
N VAL A 107 34.68 -7.95 16.34
CA VAL A 107 35.75 -7.07 16.82
C VAL A 107 35.12 -5.85 17.47
N PHE A 108 35.54 -5.52 18.66
CA PHE A 108 35.12 -4.34 19.41
C PHE A 108 36.32 -3.41 19.60
N THR A 109 36.09 -2.11 19.59
CA THR A 109 37.14 -1.11 19.81
C THR A 109 36.57 0.16 20.44
N ASP A 110 37.37 0.80 21.25
CA ASP A 110 37.24 2.17 21.72
C ASP A 110 38.09 3.15 20.90
N ASN A 111 38.86 2.67 19.92
CA ASN A 111 39.62 3.53 19.03
C ASN A 111 38.73 4.52 18.24
N LEU A 112 39.22 5.74 18.13
CA LEU A 112 38.56 6.83 17.40
C LEU A 112 38.35 6.47 15.93
N TRP A 113 37.10 6.53 15.48
CA TRP A 113 36.73 6.54 14.05
C TRP A 113 36.57 7.99 13.58
N ASN A 114 37.41 8.45 12.67
CA ASN A 114 37.39 9.82 12.16
C ASN A 114 36.52 10.03 10.91
N GLY A 115 35.79 8.98 10.47
CA GLY A 115 34.98 8.97 9.24
C GLY A 115 35.67 8.32 8.05
N SER A 116 36.99 8.05 8.10
CA SER A 116 37.74 7.41 7.03
C SER A 116 38.70 6.32 7.48
N THR A 117 39.28 6.45 8.67
CA THR A 117 40.22 5.50 9.25
C THR A 117 39.97 5.33 10.74
N LEU A 118 40.29 4.16 11.26
CA LEU A 118 40.32 3.87 12.67
C LEU A 118 41.69 4.24 13.24
N ALA A 119 41.73 4.98 14.33
CA ALA A 119 42.97 5.24 15.08
C ALA A 119 43.52 3.92 15.66
N THR A 120 44.76 3.96 16.15
CA THR A 120 45.43 2.78 16.72
C THR A 120 46.09 3.10 18.07
N ASN A 121 45.59 4.11 18.74
CA ASN A 121 46.13 4.63 19.98
C ASN A 121 45.40 4.14 21.26
N GLU A 122 44.34 3.38 21.06
CA GLU A 122 43.58 2.71 22.12
C GLU A 122 43.46 1.20 21.83
N ASN A 123 42.42 0.56 22.32
CA ASN A 123 42.39 -0.89 22.42
C ASN A 123 41.45 -1.53 21.36
N THR A 124 41.72 -2.78 21.07
CA THR A 124 40.85 -3.60 20.22
C THR A 124 40.76 -5.02 20.77
N LEU A 125 39.55 -5.52 20.83
CA LEU A 125 39.24 -6.85 21.34
C LEU A 125 38.54 -7.65 20.25
N THR A 126 38.97 -8.89 20.03
CA THR A 126 38.27 -9.83 19.13
C THR A 126 37.68 -10.96 19.95
N LEU A 127 36.35 -11.12 19.82
CA LEU A 127 35.61 -12.27 20.36
C LEU A 127 35.36 -13.26 19.22
N THR A 128 35.89 -14.48 19.33
CA THR A 128 35.56 -15.62 18.48
C THR A 128 34.52 -16.46 19.21
N LEU A 129 33.28 -16.40 18.73
CA LEU A 129 32.15 -17.11 19.33
C LEU A 129 32.31 -18.62 19.17
N ASN A 130 32.19 -19.35 20.27
CA ASN A 130 32.35 -20.80 20.31
C ASN A 130 31.54 -21.42 21.46
N SER A 131 30.42 -22.03 21.11
CA SER A 131 29.57 -22.78 22.06
C SER A 131 29.94 -24.27 22.08
N SER A 132 29.40 -24.99 23.05
CA SER A 132 29.49 -26.46 23.07
C SER A 132 28.61 -27.14 21.99
N GLY A 133 27.74 -26.37 21.31
CA GLY A 133 26.89 -26.80 20.19
C GLY A 133 27.37 -26.26 18.85
N SER A 134 26.47 -25.98 17.94
CA SER A 134 26.77 -25.46 16.59
C SER A 134 26.96 -23.94 16.53
N GLY A 135 26.65 -23.23 17.60
CA GLY A 135 26.71 -21.76 17.68
C GLY A 135 25.79 -21.20 18.76
N PHE A 136 25.44 -19.94 18.66
CA PHE A 136 24.54 -19.24 19.55
C PHE A 136 23.31 -18.73 18.79
N PRO A 137 22.10 -18.97 19.28
CA PRO A 137 20.88 -18.44 18.66
C PRO A 137 20.74 -16.93 18.89
N ALA A 138 19.95 -16.27 18.04
CA ALA A 138 19.46 -14.93 18.27
C ALA A 138 18.78 -14.85 19.67
N GLY A 139 18.96 -13.72 20.35
CA GLY A 139 18.55 -13.54 21.73
C GLY A 139 19.62 -13.91 22.76
N THR A 140 20.72 -14.56 22.36
CA THR A 140 21.83 -14.80 23.27
C THR A 140 22.44 -13.46 23.70
N HIS A 141 22.43 -13.21 25.01
CA HIS A 141 22.91 -11.97 25.61
C HIS A 141 24.25 -12.21 26.30
N PHE A 142 25.26 -11.46 25.92
CA PHE A 142 26.63 -11.59 26.42
C PHE A 142 27.03 -10.39 27.27
N VAL A 143 27.84 -10.65 28.27
CA VAL A 143 28.51 -9.63 29.08
C VAL A 143 30.02 -9.91 29.11
N ASN A 144 30.82 -8.86 28.93
CA ASN A 144 32.24 -8.88 29.20
C ASN A 144 32.45 -8.94 30.71
N THR A 145 33.33 -9.82 31.17
CA THR A 145 33.70 -9.96 32.55
C THR A 145 35.20 -9.76 32.70
N ASN A 146 35.68 -9.37 33.86
CA ASN A 146 37.08 -9.18 34.24
C ASN A 146 37.75 -7.88 33.75
N GLY A 147 36.99 -6.82 33.48
CA GLY A 147 37.51 -5.45 33.40
C GLY A 147 38.73 -5.25 32.49
N GLY A 148 38.78 -5.87 31.34
CA GLY A 148 39.74 -5.53 30.30
C GLY A 148 41.14 -6.15 30.36
N THR A 149 41.68 -6.53 31.53
CA THR A 149 43.05 -7.07 31.60
C THR A 149 43.16 -8.55 31.24
N ALA A 150 42.07 -9.32 31.35
CA ALA A 150 41.93 -10.68 30.85
C ALA A 150 40.47 -10.88 30.46
N PRO A 151 39.99 -10.21 29.39
CA PRO A 151 38.58 -10.15 29.08
C PRO A 151 38.04 -11.55 28.78
N ALA A 152 36.86 -11.83 29.30
CA ALA A 152 36.09 -13.02 28.99
C ALA A 152 34.64 -12.63 28.81
N PHE A 153 33.97 -13.24 27.86
CA PHE A 153 32.54 -13.07 27.67
C PHE A 153 31.79 -14.29 28.17
N ARG A 154 30.68 -14.02 28.85
CA ARG A 154 29.74 -15.04 29.32
C ARG A 154 28.33 -14.72 28.86
N VAL A 155 27.53 -15.76 28.72
CA VAL A 155 26.08 -15.60 28.54
C VAL A 155 25.52 -15.07 29.84
N VAL A 156 24.78 -13.97 29.79
CA VAL A 156 24.19 -13.29 30.95
C VAL A 156 23.37 -14.27 31.79
N GLY A 157 23.58 -14.20 33.11
CA GLY A 157 22.90 -15.09 34.08
C GLY A 157 23.46 -16.51 34.13
N THR A 158 24.54 -16.81 33.42
CA THR A 158 25.16 -18.15 33.40
C THR A 158 26.68 -18.10 33.60
N THR A 159 27.30 -19.27 33.69
CA THR A 159 28.77 -19.42 33.66
C THR A 159 29.28 -19.83 32.28
N THR A 160 28.38 -19.90 31.26
CA THR A 160 28.72 -20.35 29.91
C THR A 160 29.60 -19.32 29.23
N SER A 161 30.80 -19.74 28.80
CA SER A 161 31.71 -18.91 28.00
C SER A 161 31.14 -18.65 26.59
N ALA A 162 31.34 -17.43 26.11
CA ALA A 162 31.00 -17.08 24.72
C ALA A 162 32.03 -17.61 23.70
N GLY A 163 33.25 -17.92 24.13
CA GLY A 163 34.33 -18.37 23.24
C GLY A 163 35.68 -17.79 23.57
N LEU A 164 36.56 -17.71 22.55
CA LEU A 164 37.92 -17.21 22.70
C LEU A 164 37.95 -15.69 22.53
N VAL A 165 38.65 -15.03 23.46
CA VAL A 165 38.92 -13.59 23.38
C VAL A 165 40.41 -13.35 23.15
N THR A 166 40.74 -12.44 22.25
CA THR A 166 42.10 -11.95 22.03
C THR A 166 42.10 -10.42 22.03
N GLY A 167 43.17 -9.81 22.51
CA GLY A 167 43.23 -8.37 22.72
C GLY A 167 42.59 -7.97 24.04
N SER A 168 42.40 -6.71 24.26
CA SER A 168 41.76 -6.13 25.43
C SER A 168 40.93 -4.91 25.06
N LEU A 169 40.02 -4.51 25.92
CA LEU A 169 39.25 -3.27 25.84
C LEU A 169 39.17 -2.76 27.28
N SER A 170 40.28 -2.14 27.70
CA SER A 170 40.51 -1.67 29.08
C SER A 170 40.86 -0.19 29.06
N GLY A 171 40.44 0.53 30.09
CA GLY A 171 40.66 1.96 30.21
C GLY A 171 39.58 2.77 29.50
N LEU A 172 38.35 2.27 29.47
CA LEU A 172 37.20 3.08 29.08
C LEU A 172 37.18 4.33 29.99
N SER A 173 37.06 5.47 29.34
CA SER A 173 37.21 6.75 30.00
C SER A 173 35.97 7.12 30.81
N THR A 174 36.15 7.43 32.09
CA THR A 174 35.11 8.05 32.93
C THR A 174 34.74 9.47 32.48
N SER A 175 35.47 10.04 31.52
CA SER A 175 35.10 11.29 30.86
C SER A 175 34.26 11.07 29.58
N GLY A 176 33.77 9.86 29.38
CA GLY A 176 32.98 9.41 28.27
C GLY A 176 33.80 8.66 27.20
N ASP A 177 33.15 7.69 26.56
CA ASP A 177 33.78 6.84 25.55
C ASP A 177 32.76 6.28 24.59
N SER A 178 33.26 5.63 23.53
CA SER A 178 32.44 4.92 22.55
C SER A 178 33.00 3.53 22.26
N ILE A 179 32.11 2.55 22.11
CA ILE A 179 32.51 1.23 21.61
C ILE A 179 31.83 1.01 20.25
N LEU A 180 32.66 0.68 19.28
CA LEU A 180 32.23 0.31 17.93
C LEU A 180 32.49 -1.18 17.68
N ALA A 181 31.57 -1.85 16.99
CA ALA A 181 31.71 -3.27 16.63
C ALA A 181 31.69 -3.46 15.11
N TRP A 182 32.60 -4.35 14.63
CA TRP A 182 32.65 -4.73 13.20
C TRP A 182 33.03 -6.20 13.02
N GLN A 183 32.96 -6.67 11.78
CA GLN A 183 33.42 -8.01 11.36
C GLN A 183 34.35 -7.93 10.16
N GLY A 184 35.32 -8.84 10.10
CA GLY A 184 36.23 -9.00 8.99
C GLY A 184 37.43 -8.05 9.04
N VAL A 185 37.75 -7.39 7.92
CA VAL A 185 38.91 -6.49 7.84
C VAL A 185 38.64 -5.18 8.58
N THR A 186 39.68 -4.54 9.07
CA THR A 186 39.62 -3.24 9.75
C THR A 186 38.85 -2.23 8.87
N PRO A 187 37.84 -1.54 9.42
CA PRO A 187 37.04 -0.61 8.64
C PRO A 187 37.86 0.55 8.09
N THR A 188 37.49 0.93 6.86
CA THR A 188 38.00 2.14 6.17
C THR A 188 36.81 2.80 5.45
N SER A 189 36.99 3.99 4.94
CA SER A 189 35.96 4.65 4.13
C SER A 189 35.48 3.83 2.92
N GLY A 190 36.29 2.89 2.45
CA GLY A 190 35.96 2.01 1.32
C GLY A 190 35.25 0.71 1.70
N ASN A 191 35.15 0.36 2.99
CA ASN A 191 34.53 -0.86 3.48
C ASN A 191 33.57 -0.63 4.67
N SER A 192 32.82 0.45 4.65
CA SER A 192 31.86 0.84 5.70
C SER A 192 30.82 -0.24 6.06
N ALA A 193 30.59 -1.20 5.18
CA ALA A 193 29.70 -2.34 5.41
C ALA A 193 30.20 -3.32 6.51
N ALA A 194 31.44 -3.21 6.96
CA ALA A 194 31.98 -4.02 8.06
C ALA A 194 31.38 -3.67 9.43
N TRP A 195 30.87 -2.47 9.64
CA TRP A 195 30.31 -2.01 10.89
C TRP A 195 28.99 -2.72 11.24
N ILE A 196 28.84 -3.13 12.51
CA ILE A 196 27.69 -3.91 12.98
C ILE A 196 26.86 -3.13 14.00
N ALA A 197 27.48 -2.49 14.99
CA ALA A 197 26.81 -1.76 16.05
C ALA A 197 27.72 -0.70 16.69
N GLY A 198 27.12 0.22 17.45
CA GLY A 198 27.85 1.21 18.23
C GLY A 198 27.11 1.64 19.49
N ILE A 199 27.87 1.96 20.56
CA ILE A 199 27.37 2.60 21.77
C ILE A 199 28.28 3.77 22.12
N ASN A 200 27.68 4.88 22.60
CA ASN A 200 28.39 6.09 22.98
C ASN A 200 27.82 6.64 24.28
N SER A 201 28.70 7.02 25.20
CA SER A 201 28.34 7.60 26.50
C SER A 201 28.00 9.09 26.46
N LYS A 202 28.29 9.80 25.34
CA LYS A 202 28.06 11.25 25.14
C LYS A 202 27.28 11.56 23.88
N ALA A 203 26.91 12.84 23.69
CA ALA A 203 26.21 13.35 22.50
C ALA A 203 27.13 13.62 21.29
N TRP A 204 28.23 12.91 21.12
CA TRP A 204 29.21 13.19 20.06
C TRP A 204 28.73 12.81 18.66
N TRP A 205 27.91 11.78 18.53
CA TRP A 205 27.43 11.32 17.23
C TRP A 205 26.44 12.27 16.57
N THR A 206 25.90 13.21 17.35
CA THR A 206 25.04 14.29 16.84
C THR A 206 25.78 15.63 16.69
N ALA A 207 27.07 15.70 17.10
CA ALA A 207 27.86 16.91 16.98
C ALA A 207 28.33 17.16 15.56
N ALA A 208 28.33 18.44 15.14
CA ALA A 208 28.77 18.86 13.81
C ALA A 208 30.30 18.96 13.67
N THR A 209 31.04 18.80 14.78
CA THR A 209 32.51 18.96 14.83
C THR A 209 33.22 17.61 14.76
N ASP A 210 34.40 17.61 14.14
CA ASP A 210 35.25 16.43 14.14
C ASP A 210 35.72 16.08 15.54
N PRO A 211 35.80 14.77 15.87
CA PRO A 211 36.40 14.33 17.12
C PRO A 211 37.84 14.78 17.20
N THR A 212 38.23 15.30 18.38
CA THR A 212 39.57 15.85 18.65
C THR A 212 40.33 15.12 19.70
N GLY A 213 39.66 14.25 20.47
CA GLY A 213 40.22 13.43 21.55
C GLY A 213 40.10 11.95 21.27
N ASN A 214 40.89 11.14 21.99
CA ASN A 214 40.89 9.67 21.86
C ASN A 214 39.54 9.05 22.23
N ASN A 215 38.82 9.69 23.16
CA ASN A 215 37.55 9.21 23.71
C ASN A 215 36.33 9.55 22.83
N GLU A 216 36.56 10.25 21.71
CA GLU A 216 35.50 10.70 20.82
C GLU A 216 35.58 9.90 19.50
N SER A 217 34.42 9.54 18.94
CA SER A 217 34.34 8.82 17.68
C SER A 217 33.21 9.36 16.84
N ARG A 218 33.36 9.42 15.52
CA ARG A 218 32.22 9.65 14.62
C ARG A 218 31.35 8.41 14.56
N LEU A 219 30.03 8.62 14.36
CA LEU A 219 29.16 7.52 13.99
C LEU A 219 29.55 7.04 12.57
N PRO A 220 29.91 5.75 12.39
CA PRO A 220 30.12 5.20 11.05
C PRO A 220 28.90 5.36 10.15
N ALA A 221 29.10 5.72 8.88
CA ALA A 221 28.00 5.97 7.94
C ALA A 221 27.08 4.76 7.69
N ALA A 222 27.57 3.54 7.96
CA ALA A 222 26.77 2.31 7.88
C ALA A 222 25.87 2.10 9.10
N LEU A 223 26.05 2.88 10.15
CA LEU A 223 25.23 2.81 11.38
C LEU A 223 24.24 3.99 11.44
N THR A 224 23.10 3.77 12.05
CA THR A 224 22.06 4.77 12.25
C THR A 224 21.73 4.88 13.73
N LEU A 225 21.85 6.08 14.28
CA LEU A 225 21.50 6.36 15.68
C LEU A 225 20.01 6.08 15.91
N GLY A 226 19.70 5.40 17.00
CA GLY A 226 18.34 4.95 17.32
C GLY A 226 17.88 3.68 16.59
N THR A 227 18.74 3.12 15.71
CA THR A 227 18.43 1.88 14.97
C THR A 227 19.51 0.83 15.10
N THR A 228 20.76 1.14 14.78
CA THR A 228 21.92 0.23 14.84
C THR A 228 23.01 0.74 15.77
N ALA A 229 22.79 1.87 16.39
CA ALA A 229 23.66 2.48 17.38
C ALA A 229 22.84 3.22 18.44
N ILE A 230 23.38 3.29 19.66
CA ILE A 230 22.77 3.97 20.81
C ILE A 230 23.72 5.01 21.39
N GLN A 231 23.17 6.15 21.78
CA GLN A 231 23.86 7.21 22.49
C GLN A 231 23.18 7.41 23.85
N LEU A 232 23.96 7.28 24.93
CA LEU A 232 23.47 7.24 26.31
C LEU A 232 23.23 8.63 26.92
N SER A 233 23.61 9.70 26.21
CA SER A 233 23.36 11.08 26.65
C SER A 233 22.89 11.91 25.44
N SER A 234 21.98 12.83 25.68
CA SER A 234 21.54 13.84 24.69
C SER A 234 22.33 15.14 24.80
N THR A 235 23.26 15.23 25.76
CA THR A 235 24.06 16.42 26.05
C THR A 235 25.55 16.12 25.95
N ALA A 236 26.40 17.15 26.02
CA ALA A 236 27.84 17.00 26.09
C ALA A 236 28.33 16.44 27.45
N THR A 237 27.44 16.34 28.44
CA THR A 237 27.75 15.69 29.71
C THR A 237 27.72 14.18 29.52
N GLU A 238 28.79 13.52 29.88
CA GLU A 238 28.90 12.06 29.84
C GLU A 238 27.98 11.38 30.83
N VAL A 239 27.79 10.08 30.60
CA VAL A 239 27.25 9.11 31.54
C VAL A 239 28.22 7.95 31.56
N ASP A 240 28.79 7.67 32.72
CA ASP A 240 29.82 6.62 32.87
C ASP A 240 29.21 5.23 32.63
N ASN A 241 27.96 5.05 33.02
CA ASN A 241 27.31 3.75 33.01
C ASN A 241 25.90 3.84 32.41
N GLY A 242 25.55 2.87 31.59
CA GLY A 242 24.21 2.68 31.03
C GLY A 242 23.85 1.21 30.92
N ALA A 243 22.63 0.89 31.28
CA ALA A 243 22.06 -0.44 31.10
C ALA A 243 20.70 -0.39 30.45
N PHE A 244 20.51 -1.17 29.41
CA PHE A 244 19.20 -1.44 28.84
C PHE A 244 18.34 -2.18 29.86
N ASN A 245 17.13 -1.69 30.11
CA ASN A 245 16.27 -2.18 31.16
C ASN A 245 14.80 -2.10 30.77
N LEU A 246 14.10 -3.21 30.83
CA LEU A 246 12.67 -3.30 30.58
C LEU A 246 11.89 -3.68 31.84
N THR A 247 10.62 -3.37 31.87
CA THR A 247 9.69 -3.85 32.89
C THR A 247 8.51 -4.53 32.20
N PRO A 248 8.39 -5.89 32.25
CA PRO A 248 9.29 -6.85 32.92
C PRO A 248 10.68 -6.93 32.27
N ASN A 249 11.67 -7.43 33.00
CA ASN A 249 13.06 -7.55 32.54
C ASN A 249 13.25 -8.70 31.52
N SER A 250 12.43 -8.69 30.50
CA SER A 250 12.44 -9.65 29.39
C SER A 250 11.91 -9.01 28.13
N PHE A 251 12.44 -9.43 27.00
CA PHE A 251 11.98 -9.04 25.67
C PHE A 251 11.55 -10.30 24.89
N THR A 252 10.40 -10.24 24.22
CA THR A 252 9.94 -11.26 23.26
C THR A 252 9.44 -10.54 22.01
N GLY A 253 9.95 -10.91 20.84
CA GLY A 253 9.58 -10.29 19.57
C GLY A 253 10.59 -10.56 18.46
N THR A 254 10.44 -9.93 17.30
CA THR A 254 11.38 -10.08 16.19
C THR A 254 12.74 -9.45 16.49
N ALA A 255 13.76 -9.82 15.71
CA ALA A 255 15.07 -9.19 15.77
C ALA A 255 15.00 -7.67 15.52
N ARG A 256 14.11 -7.24 14.60
CA ARG A 256 13.86 -5.83 14.32
C ARG A 256 13.27 -5.10 15.52
N ALA A 257 12.25 -5.69 16.13
CA ALA A 257 11.61 -5.11 17.31
C ALA A 257 12.60 -5.04 18.50
N ALA A 258 13.44 -6.07 18.71
CA ALA A 258 14.49 -6.07 19.72
C ALA A 258 15.52 -4.96 19.45
N ARG A 259 15.96 -4.80 18.22
CA ARG A 259 16.86 -3.74 17.78
C ARG A 259 16.29 -2.36 18.05
N SER A 260 15.05 -2.15 17.71
CA SER A 260 14.33 -0.88 17.97
C SER A 260 14.22 -0.60 19.46
N ALA A 261 13.87 -1.61 20.27
CA ALA A 261 13.77 -1.47 21.72
C ALA A 261 15.11 -1.13 22.37
N VAL A 262 16.19 -1.84 22.00
CA VAL A 262 17.53 -1.67 22.59
C VAL A 262 18.13 -0.32 22.18
N ASN A 263 17.95 0.13 20.96
CA ASN A 263 18.49 1.41 20.48
C ASN A 263 17.58 2.61 20.82
N ASN A 264 16.52 2.41 21.58
CA ASN A 264 15.68 3.48 22.11
C ASN A 264 16.17 3.88 23.50
N PHE A 265 16.74 5.09 23.63
CA PHE A 265 17.28 5.61 24.89
C PHE A 265 16.26 5.63 26.04
N ALA A 266 14.97 5.75 25.78
CA ALA A 266 13.93 5.71 26.80
C ALA A 266 13.88 4.39 27.59
N ASN A 267 14.48 3.31 27.07
CA ASN A 267 14.56 1.99 27.70
C ASN A 267 15.89 1.80 28.46
N TRP A 268 16.65 2.87 28.73
CA TRP A 268 17.93 2.80 29.39
C TRP A 268 17.88 3.49 30.75
N THR A 269 18.60 2.89 31.70
CA THR A 269 18.94 3.53 32.96
C THR A 269 20.41 3.94 32.90
N THR A 270 20.71 5.19 33.22
CA THR A 270 22.06 5.76 33.15
C THR A 270 22.48 6.29 34.53
N SER A 271 23.79 6.26 34.84
CA SER A 271 24.36 6.69 36.10
C SER A 271 25.83 7.10 35.93
N ASN A 272 26.31 8.05 36.76
CA ASN A 272 27.72 8.39 36.90
C ASN A 272 28.31 7.74 38.18
N SER A 273 27.80 6.64 38.57
CA SER A 273 28.36 5.75 39.61
C SER A 273 28.11 4.32 39.19
N LEU A 274 28.95 3.41 39.69
CA LEU A 274 28.89 1.99 39.36
C LEU A 274 27.44 1.48 39.36
N GLY A 275 27.00 0.96 38.23
CA GLY A 275 25.65 0.45 38.01
C GLY A 275 25.64 -1.01 37.53
N PRO A 276 24.52 -1.70 37.67
CA PRO A 276 24.40 -3.05 37.12
C PRO A 276 24.43 -3.01 35.59
N VAL A 277 25.09 -3.98 34.96
CA VAL A 277 24.91 -4.29 33.55
C VAL A 277 23.51 -4.86 33.31
N SER A 278 23.01 -4.74 32.09
CA SER A 278 21.69 -5.29 31.72
C SER A 278 21.62 -6.79 31.97
N THR A 279 20.54 -7.22 32.60
CA THR A 279 20.21 -8.64 32.83
C THR A 279 18.98 -9.06 32.06
N THR A 280 18.49 -8.21 31.15
CA THR A 280 17.32 -8.49 30.33
C THR A 280 17.49 -9.78 29.51
N THR A 281 16.49 -10.65 29.57
CA THR A 281 16.47 -11.86 28.77
C THR A 281 15.77 -11.57 27.42
N PHE A 282 16.28 -12.17 26.36
CA PHE A 282 15.75 -11.98 25.00
C PHE A 282 15.25 -13.30 24.44
N SER A 283 14.02 -13.30 23.92
CA SER A 283 13.44 -14.39 23.13
C SER A 283 13.13 -13.85 21.74
N ILE A 284 14.06 -14.05 20.82
CA ILE A 284 13.90 -13.57 19.44
C ILE A 284 13.03 -14.57 18.67
N GLN A 285 11.96 -14.08 18.11
CA GLN A 285 11.01 -14.83 17.31
C GLN A 285 11.29 -14.59 15.82
N PRO A 286 11.11 -15.59 14.95
CA PRO A 286 11.20 -15.38 13.51
C PRO A 286 10.10 -14.41 13.07
N ASN A 287 10.39 -13.60 12.04
CA ASN A 287 9.35 -12.82 11.37
C ASN A 287 8.36 -13.79 10.70
N GLN A 288 7.08 -13.49 10.80
CA GLN A 288 5.98 -14.21 10.20
C GLN A 288 5.28 -13.29 9.19
N ALA A 289 4.70 -13.87 8.17
CA ALA A 289 3.93 -13.11 7.20
C ALA A 289 2.62 -12.61 7.81
N PRO A 290 2.08 -11.49 7.32
CA PRO A 290 0.72 -11.08 7.63
C PRO A 290 -0.28 -12.21 7.38
N THR A 291 -1.33 -12.29 8.18
CA THR A 291 -2.30 -13.41 8.15
C THR A 291 -3.66 -13.00 7.64
N ASP A 292 -3.97 -11.70 7.61
CA ASP A 292 -5.22 -11.19 7.08
C ASP A 292 -5.10 -9.75 6.58
N ILE A 293 -6.02 -9.39 5.64
CA ILE A 293 -6.24 -8.02 5.16
C ILE A 293 -7.71 -7.69 5.40
N SER A 294 -8.00 -6.52 5.93
CA SER A 294 -9.35 -5.98 6.06
C SER A 294 -9.49 -4.64 5.35
N LEU A 295 -10.70 -4.36 4.90
CA LEU A 295 -11.09 -3.12 4.22
C LEU A 295 -12.24 -2.49 5.00
N SER A 296 -12.11 -1.21 5.34
CA SER A 296 -13.08 -0.50 6.17
C SER A 296 -14.47 -0.33 5.54
N ASN A 297 -14.52 -0.30 4.21
CA ASN A 297 -15.73 -0.26 3.41
C ASN A 297 -15.49 -0.99 2.09
N SER A 298 -16.45 -1.81 1.65
CA SER A 298 -16.38 -2.64 0.45
C SER A 298 -17.43 -2.28 -0.60
N SER A 299 -17.97 -1.06 -0.56
CA SER A 299 -18.94 -0.60 -1.54
C SER A 299 -18.60 0.80 -2.05
N VAL A 300 -18.95 1.07 -3.29
CA VAL A 300 -18.80 2.37 -3.93
C VAL A 300 -19.98 2.60 -4.88
N ALA A 301 -20.49 3.83 -4.91
CA ALA A 301 -21.56 4.20 -5.83
C ALA A 301 -21.06 4.21 -7.27
N GLU A 302 -21.92 3.82 -8.19
CA GLU A 302 -21.67 3.97 -9.62
C GLU A 302 -21.60 5.44 -10.05
N ASN A 303 -21.23 5.65 -11.32
CA ASN A 303 -21.20 6.96 -11.99
C ASN A 303 -20.28 8.00 -11.33
N LEU A 304 -19.43 7.59 -10.36
CA LEU A 304 -18.42 8.46 -9.77
C LEU A 304 -17.15 8.51 -10.64
N PRO A 305 -16.40 9.61 -10.59
CA PRO A 305 -15.11 9.72 -11.28
C PRO A 305 -14.09 8.74 -10.70
N THR A 306 -12.98 8.54 -11.41
CA THR A 306 -11.82 7.78 -10.91
C THR A 306 -11.16 8.47 -9.72
N GLY A 307 -10.45 7.70 -8.87
CA GLY A 307 -9.74 8.20 -7.69
C GLY A 307 -10.60 8.30 -6.42
N ILE A 308 -11.84 7.81 -6.46
CA ILE A 308 -12.69 7.75 -5.27
C ILE A 308 -12.19 6.65 -4.33
N THR A 309 -12.05 6.98 -3.06
CA THR A 309 -11.70 6.02 -2.02
C THR A 309 -12.85 5.05 -1.78
N VAL A 310 -12.60 3.75 -1.98
CA VAL A 310 -13.51 2.67 -1.60
C VAL A 310 -13.46 2.46 -0.10
N GLY A 311 -12.24 2.31 0.44
CA GLY A 311 -12.03 2.10 1.88
C GLY A 311 -10.56 2.13 2.25
N THR A 312 -10.29 2.01 3.56
CA THR A 312 -8.95 1.94 4.13
C THR A 312 -8.57 0.49 4.40
N LEU A 313 -7.42 0.09 3.89
CA LEU A 313 -6.83 -1.23 4.10
C LEU A 313 -6.10 -1.29 5.44
N SER A 314 -6.20 -2.41 6.12
CA SER A 314 -5.40 -2.76 7.30
C SER A 314 -5.04 -4.23 7.25
N ALA A 315 -3.99 -4.64 7.97
CA ALA A 315 -3.55 -6.02 8.03
C ALA A 315 -3.43 -6.51 9.47
N THR A 316 -3.49 -7.82 9.63
CA THR A 316 -3.20 -8.51 10.88
C THR A 316 -1.92 -9.31 10.72
N ASP A 317 -1.02 -9.20 11.69
CA ASP A 317 0.25 -9.91 11.74
C ASP A 317 0.46 -10.55 13.12
N PRO A 318 1.04 -11.76 13.20
CA PRO A 318 1.40 -12.38 14.47
C PRO A 318 2.52 -11.62 15.22
N ASN A 319 3.38 -10.90 14.48
CA ASN A 319 4.42 -10.08 15.07
C ASN A 319 3.86 -8.72 15.46
N THR A 320 4.40 -8.16 16.54
CA THR A 320 4.10 -6.80 16.98
C THR A 320 5.08 -5.81 16.34
N ASP A 321 4.71 -4.52 16.30
CA ASP A 321 5.59 -3.45 15.84
C ASP A 321 5.83 -3.46 14.32
N GLU A 322 4.81 -3.94 13.56
CA GLU A 322 4.85 -4.03 12.10
C GLU A 322 4.35 -2.75 11.42
N SER A 323 4.89 -2.50 10.24
CA SER A 323 4.35 -1.55 9.27
C SER A 323 4.10 -2.24 7.95
N PHE A 324 3.00 -1.85 7.29
CA PHE A 324 2.51 -2.56 6.12
C PHE A 324 2.55 -1.71 4.86
N THR A 325 2.89 -2.36 3.75
CA THR A 325 2.76 -1.78 2.41
C THR A 325 1.73 -2.58 1.63
N PHE A 326 0.72 -1.87 1.08
CA PHE A 326 -0.33 -2.48 0.29
C PHE A 326 -0.11 -2.26 -1.20
N SER A 327 -0.45 -3.26 -2.00
CA SER A 327 -0.35 -3.21 -3.46
C SER A 327 -1.40 -4.10 -4.13
N LEU A 328 -1.59 -3.93 -5.43
CA LEU A 328 -2.40 -4.81 -6.26
C LEU A 328 -1.47 -5.65 -7.14
N PRO A 329 -1.35 -6.97 -6.91
CA PRO A 329 -0.49 -7.82 -7.74
C PRO A 329 -1.01 -7.86 -9.18
N ALA A 330 -0.07 -7.98 -10.14
CA ALA A 330 -0.42 -8.18 -11.54
C ALA A 330 -1.04 -9.56 -11.75
N GLY A 331 -2.02 -9.66 -12.64
CA GLY A 331 -2.65 -10.93 -13.04
C GLY A 331 -4.15 -11.03 -12.77
N PRO A 332 -4.67 -10.74 -11.56
CA PRO A 332 -6.11 -10.72 -11.33
C PRO A 332 -6.81 -9.68 -12.23
N ALA A 333 -7.84 -10.14 -12.98
CA ALA A 333 -8.46 -9.35 -14.04
C ALA A 333 -9.12 -8.05 -13.53
N ASP A 334 -9.68 -8.07 -12.32
CA ASP A 334 -10.41 -6.92 -11.78
C ASP A 334 -9.49 -5.87 -11.13
N ASN A 335 -8.23 -6.20 -10.86
CA ASN A 335 -7.29 -5.25 -10.26
C ASN A 335 -7.08 -3.99 -11.13
N VAL A 336 -7.27 -4.09 -12.45
CA VAL A 336 -7.12 -2.95 -13.38
C VAL A 336 -8.14 -1.84 -13.16
N PHE A 337 -9.26 -2.13 -12.48
CA PHE A 337 -10.30 -1.16 -12.16
C PHE A 337 -10.06 -0.41 -10.85
N PHE A 338 -8.97 -0.75 -10.14
CA PHE A 338 -8.64 -0.18 -8.83
C PHE A 338 -7.17 0.23 -8.75
N SER A 339 -6.86 1.04 -7.76
CA SER A 339 -5.50 1.47 -7.40
C SER A 339 -5.36 1.53 -5.88
N VAL A 340 -4.11 1.50 -5.41
CA VAL A 340 -3.79 1.68 -3.99
C VAL A 340 -2.90 2.90 -3.82
N ALA A 341 -3.26 3.80 -2.92
CA ALA A 341 -2.47 4.96 -2.52
C ALA A 341 -2.25 4.92 -1.00
N GLY A 342 -1.02 4.58 -0.59
CA GLY A 342 -0.74 4.28 0.81
C GLY A 342 -1.54 3.06 1.28
N ASN A 343 -2.47 3.27 2.20
CA ASN A 343 -3.42 2.26 2.67
C ASN A 343 -4.85 2.47 2.14
N SER A 344 -5.07 3.34 1.16
CA SER A 344 -6.38 3.61 0.58
C SER A 344 -6.58 2.83 -0.71
N LEU A 345 -7.63 1.98 -0.77
CA LEU A 345 -8.10 1.38 -2.01
C LEU A 345 -8.98 2.39 -2.74
N GLN A 346 -8.67 2.69 -4.00
CA GLN A 346 -9.32 3.71 -4.81
C GLN A 346 -9.80 3.13 -6.13
N THR A 347 -10.83 3.78 -6.73
CA THR A 347 -11.30 3.45 -8.07
C THR A 347 -10.32 3.94 -9.14
N ALA A 348 -10.03 3.11 -10.15
CA ALA A 348 -9.26 3.48 -11.35
C ALA A 348 -10.15 3.54 -12.60
N ALA A 349 -11.45 3.25 -12.46
CA ALA A 349 -12.47 3.35 -13.49
C ALA A 349 -13.74 3.96 -12.93
N SER A 350 -14.62 4.48 -13.78
CA SER A 350 -16.02 4.74 -13.45
C SER A 350 -16.79 3.43 -13.60
N PHE A 351 -17.69 3.15 -12.67
CA PHE A 351 -18.49 1.93 -12.66
C PHE A 351 -19.92 2.22 -13.14
N ASN A 352 -20.58 1.18 -13.65
CA ASN A 352 -21.99 1.17 -14.00
C ASN A 352 -22.59 -0.09 -13.40
N PHE A 353 -23.57 0.07 -12.51
CA PHE A 353 -24.19 -1.01 -11.76
C PHE A 353 -24.92 -2.00 -12.68
N GLU A 354 -25.63 -1.50 -13.69
CA GLU A 354 -26.39 -2.31 -14.66
C GLU A 354 -25.48 -3.19 -15.52
N ALA A 355 -24.24 -2.73 -15.76
CA ALA A 355 -23.25 -3.51 -16.48
C ALA A 355 -22.61 -4.57 -15.58
N ARG A 356 -22.26 -4.19 -14.35
CA ARG A 356 -21.64 -5.09 -13.37
C ARG A 356 -21.70 -4.55 -11.94
N SER A 357 -22.39 -5.27 -11.07
CA SER A 357 -22.66 -4.88 -9.69
C SER A 357 -21.58 -5.28 -8.67
N SER A 358 -20.54 -6.05 -9.06
CA SER A 358 -19.47 -6.44 -8.13
C SER A 358 -18.16 -6.78 -8.83
N TYR A 359 -17.05 -6.56 -8.13
CA TYR A 359 -15.68 -6.83 -8.60
C TYR A 359 -14.89 -7.61 -7.54
N GLN A 360 -13.98 -8.48 -8.01
CA GLN A 360 -13.09 -9.28 -7.15
C GLN A 360 -11.67 -8.71 -7.22
N VAL A 361 -11.26 -7.98 -6.19
CA VAL A 361 -9.96 -7.32 -6.13
C VAL A 361 -9.02 -8.14 -5.26
N THR A 362 -7.87 -8.53 -5.79
CA THR A 362 -6.82 -9.16 -4.99
C THR A 362 -5.86 -8.10 -4.49
N VAL A 363 -5.76 -7.97 -3.18
CA VAL A 363 -4.84 -7.06 -2.50
C VAL A 363 -3.70 -7.87 -1.91
N ARG A 364 -2.48 -7.38 -2.08
CA ARG A 364 -1.28 -7.86 -1.40
C ARG A 364 -0.88 -6.91 -0.30
N VAL A 365 -0.58 -7.44 0.87
CA VAL A 365 0.15 -6.74 1.92
C VAL A 365 1.56 -7.31 2.01
N ALA A 366 2.54 -6.47 2.23
CA ALA A 366 3.90 -6.84 2.64
C ALA A 366 4.20 -6.20 3.99
N ASP A 367 4.82 -6.98 4.88
CA ASP A 367 5.41 -6.46 6.11
C ASP A 367 6.71 -5.67 5.81
N VAL A 368 7.30 -5.09 6.83
CA VAL A 368 8.53 -4.30 6.70
C VAL A 368 9.75 -5.14 6.31
N GLU A 369 9.73 -6.46 6.53
CA GLU A 369 10.80 -7.40 6.20
C GLU A 369 10.56 -8.09 4.84
N GLY A 370 9.42 -7.84 4.21
CA GLY A 370 9.09 -8.24 2.84
C GLY A 370 8.32 -9.55 2.72
N LEU A 371 7.86 -10.16 3.82
CA LEU A 371 6.94 -11.29 3.75
C LEU A 371 5.57 -10.79 3.33
N THR A 372 4.85 -11.57 2.52
CA THR A 372 3.61 -11.12 1.89
C THR A 372 2.45 -12.04 2.14
N PHE A 373 1.24 -11.44 2.11
CA PHE A 373 -0.02 -12.16 2.14
C PHE A 373 -0.98 -11.54 1.11
N ASP A 374 -1.69 -12.39 0.36
CA ASP A 374 -2.66 -11.98 -0.65
C ASP A 374 -4.07 -12.34 -0.20
N LYS A 375 -5.01 -11.39 -0.36
CA LYS A 375 -6.43 -11.62 -0.09
C LYS A 375 -7.30 -11.06 -1.20
N GLN A 376 -8.29 -11.86 -1.61
CA GLN A 376 -9.34 -11.41 -2.51
C GLN A 376 -10.46 -10.73 -1.71
N LEU A 377 -10.83 -9.53 -2.12
CA LEU A 377 -11.90 -8.71 -1.56
C LEU A 377 -12.99 -8.52 -2.61
N THR A 378 -14.25 -8.59 -2.20
CA THR A 378 -15.39 -8.29 -3.05
C THR A 378 -15.76 -6.81 -2.86
N ILE A 379 -15.78 -6.04 -3.94
CA ILE A 379 -16.24 -4.66 -3.97
C ILE A 379 -17.59 -4.62 -4.65
N SER A 380 -18.61 -4.17 -3.94
CA SER A 380 -19.97 -4.00 -4.46
C SER A 380 -20.13 -2.60 -5.05
N ILE A 381 -20.74 -2.52 -6.21
CA ILE A 381 -21.17 -1.26 -6.78
C ILE A 381 -22.60 -1.02 -6.30
N THR A 382 -22.90 0.16 -5.79
CA THR A 382 -24.25 0.54 -5.38
C THR A 382 -24.92 1.33 -6.47
N ASP A 383 -26.13 0.96 -6.80
CA ASP A 383 -27.00 1.65 -7.74
C ASP A 383 -27.30 3.08 -7.26
N VAL A 384 -27.22 4.03 -8.16
CA VAL A 384 -27.58 5.43 -7.95
C VAL A 384 -28.75 5.76 -8.84
N LEU A 385 -29.96 5.66 -8.29
CA LEU A 385 -31.20 5.92 -8.99
C LEU A 385 -31.20 7.32 -9.65
N THR A 386 -31.54 7.38 -10.94
CA THR A 386 -31.76 8.63 -11.66
C THR A 386 -33.08 9.22 -11.23
N GLU A 387 -33.07 10.27 -10.41
CA GLU A 387 -34.30 10.94 -9.98
C GLU A 387 -34.90 11.82 -11.06
N SER A 388 -36.21 11.70 -11.30
CA SER A 388 -36.95 12.63 -12.12
C SER A 388 -37.28 13.92 -11.35
N THR A 389 -36.71 15.03 -11.78
CA THR A 389 -36.88 16.35 -11.14
C THR A 389 -38.09 17.11 -11.62
N GLY A 390 -38.74 16.68 -12.70
CA GLY A 390 -39.93 17.33 -13.24
C GLY A 390 -40.16 17.01 -14.70
N ILE A 391 -41.08 17.72 -15.28
CA ILE A 391 -41.37 17.68 -16.73
C ILE A 391 -41.50 19.09 -17.32
N ASP A 392 -41.18 19.23 -18.61
CA ASP A 392 -41.48 20.41 -19.40
C ASP A 392 -42.39 20.00 -20.59
N VAL A 393 -43.53 20.60 -20.69
CA VAL A 393 -44.45 20.37 -21.80
C VAL A 393 -44.21 21.42 -22.90
N GLN A 394 -44.07 20.97 -24.15
CA GLN A 394 -43.85 21.81 -25.33
C GLN A 394 -42.66 22.79 -25.16
N SER A 395 -41.56 22.31 -24.54
CA SER A 395 -40.36 23.11 -24.24
C SER A 395 -40.65 24.32 -23.35
N GLY A 396 -41.47 24.14 -22.33
CA GLY A 396 -41.80 25.16 -21.32
C GLY A 396 -42.82 26.21 -21.75
N GLN A 397 -43.53 25.97 -22.85
CA GLN A 397 -44.62 26.87 -23.29
C GLN A 397 -45.84 26.77 -22.35
N THR A 398 -46.53 27.88 -22.13
CA THR A 398 -47.74 27.91 -21.31
C THR A 398 -48.94 27.31 -22.01
N GLN A 399 -49.01 27.36 -23.34
CA GLN A 399 -50.10 26.80 -24.10
C GLN A 399 -50.17 25.25 -23.96
N ARG A 400 -51.35 24.70 -23.88
CA ARG A 400 -51.64 23.26 -23.79
C ARG A 400 -52.51 22.73 -24.94
N SER A 401 -52.71 23.56 -25.93
CA SER A 401 -53.53 23.24 -27.12
C SER A 401 -52.80 22.22 -28.01
N TYR A 402 -51.53 22.46 -28.28
CA TYR A 402 -50.70 21.60 -29.11
C TYR A 402 -49.49 21.11 -28.31
N VAL A 403 -49.31 19.81 -28.17
CA VAL A 403 -48.20 19.19 -27.46
C VAL A 403 -47.46 18.27 -28.43
N ARG A 404 -46.31 18.71 -28.88
CA ARG A 404 -45.40 17.89 -29.68
C ARG A 404 -44.30 17.29 -28.83
N TYR A 405 -43.77 18.07 -27.87
CA TYR A 405 -42.65 17.67 -27.04
C TYR A 405 -43.07 17.53 -25.59
N LEU A 406 -42.60 16.42 -24.99
CA LEU A 406 -42.58 16.25 -23.53
C LEU A 406 -41.16 15.99 -23.13
N ASP A 407 -40.57 16.88 -22.36
CA ASP A 407 -39.22 16.74 -21.77
C ASP A 407 -39.35 16.23 -20.33
N LEU A 408 -38.76 15.09 -20.07
CA LEU A 408 -38.61 14.52 -18.75
C LEU A 408 -37.26 14.98 -18.18
N LEU A 409 -37.25 15.65 -17.04
CA LEU A 409 -36.08 16.25 -16.42
C LEU A 409 -35.52 15.32 -15.36
N PHE A 410 -34.22 15.12 -15.36
CA PHE A 410 -33.55 14.22 -14.43
C PHE A 410 -32.42 14.93 -13.69
N SER A 411 -32.04 14.41 -12.52
CA SER A 411 -30.90 14.93 -11.73
C SER A 411 -29.56 14.72 -12.45
N THR A 412 -29.44 13.60 -13.18
CA THR A 412 -28.25 13.28 -14.01
C THR A 412 -28.68 12.81 -15.41
N GLY A 413 -27.77 12.86 -16.37
CA GLY A 413 -28.02 12.37 -17.73
C GLY A 413 -27.33 11.04 -18.06
N SER A 414 -26.59 10.47 -17.10
CA SER A 414 -25.69 9.35 -17.34
C SER A 414 -26.40 8.06 -17.80
N GLU A 415 -27.61 7.81 -17.34
CA GLU A 415 -28.37 6.58 -17.62
C GLU A 415 -29.53 6.74 -18.57
N LEU A 416 -29.82 7.96 -19.05
CA LEU A 416 -31.00 8.22 -19.89
C LEU A 416 -31.07 7.34 -21.14
N ALA A 417 -29.91 6.98 -21.71
CA ALA A 417 -29.88 6.10 -22.87
C ALA A 417 -30.35 4.68 -22.54
N ALA A 418 -29.98 4.17 -21.37
CA ALA A 418 -30.40 2.86 -20.87
C ALA A 418 -31.89 2.86 -20.51
N LEU A 419 -32.37 3.91 -19.81
CA LEU A 419 -33.79 4.09 -19.50
C LEU A 419 -34.64 4.11 -20.79
N ILE A 420 -34.24 4.84 -21.82
CA ILE A 420 -34.93 4.91 -23.11
C ILE A 420 -34.92 3.55 -23.81
N GLY A 421 -33.76 2.87 -23.85
CA GLY A 421 -33.62 1.56 -24.50
C GLY A 421 -34.37 0.42 -23.78
N GLY A 422 -34.64 0.56 -22.49
CA GLY A 422 -35.25 -0.49 -21.67
C GLY A 422 -36.77 -0.53 -21.61
N ASN A 423 -37.49 0.27 -22.40
CA ASN A 423 -38.96 0.41 -22.36
C ASN A 423 -39.49 0.82 -20.98
N ARG A 424 -38.74 1.67 -20.27
CA ARG A 424 -39.02 2.06 -18.88
C ARG A 424 -39.96 3.26 -18.74
N PHE A 425 -40.73 3.58 -19.76
CA PHE A 425 -41.69 4.68 -19.79
C PHE A 425 -43.04 4.18 -20.22
N GLN A 426 -44.08 4.56 -19.50
CA GLN A 426 -45.47 4.25 -19.82
C GLN A 426 -46.28 5.54 -19.81
N LEU A 427 -46.95 5.83 -20.92
CA LEU A 427 -47.83 6.99 -21.03
C LEU A 427 -49.29 6.54 -21.04
N THR A 428 -50.04 7.06 -20.10
CA THR A 428 -51.48 6.79 -20.01
C THR A 428 -52.28 8.09 -20.18
N LYS A 429 -53.27 8.06 -21.08
CA LYS A 429 -54.21 9.14 -21.26
C LYS A 429 -55.50 8.82 -20.52
N ASN A 430 -55.95 9.74 -19.69
CA ASN A 430 -57.29 9.76 -19.12
C ASN A 430 -58.17 10.81 -19.84
N ASP A 431 -59.48 10.73 -19.70
CA ASP A 431 -60.36 11.81 -20.16
C ASP A 431 -60.14 13.10 -19.34
N LEU A 432 -60.83 14.17 -19.66
CA LEU A 432 -60.69 15.46 -18.98
C LEU A 432 -61.20 15.43 -17.52
N ASN A 433 -61.86 14.35 -17.09
CA ASN A 433 -62.26 14.13 -15.69
C ASN A 433 -61.19 13.30 -14.91
N GLY A 434 -60.14 12.88 -15.54
CA GLY A 434 -59.10 12.04 -14.93
C GLY A 434 -59.47 10.56 -14.78
N VAL A 435 -60.40 10.08 -15.59
CA VAL A 435 -60.87 8.69 -15.60
C VAL A 435 -60.79 8.10 -17.01
N ASN A 436 -61.11 6.80 -17.17
CA ASN A 436 -61.07 6.09 -18.43
C ASN A 436 -59.65 6.01 -19.04
N PRO A 437 -58.69 5.40 -18.32
CA PRO A 437 -57.30 5.32 -18.78
C PRO A 437 -57.15 4.51 -20.10
N VAL A 438 -56.35 5.05 -21.00
CA VAL A 438 -55.98 4.41 -22.28
C VAL A 438 -54.49 4.51 -22.42
N ASN A 439 -53.82 3.39 -22.74
CA ASN A 439 -52.38 3.39 -23.00
C ASN A 439 -52.08 4.15 -24.29
N VAL A 440 -51.10 5.05 -24.26
CA VAL A 440 -50.56 5.75 -25.41
C VAL A 440 -49.23 5.09 -25.77
N PRO A 441 -49.13 4.41 -26.92
CA PRO A 441 -47.90 3.72 -27.28
C PRO A 441 -46.71 4.67 -27.42
N LEU A 442 -45.62 4.35 -26.72
CA LEU A 442 -44.31 4.98 -26.89
C LEU A 442 -43.38 4.01 -27.61
N THR A 443 -42.63 4.51 -28.56
CA THR A 443 -41.61 3.74 -29.27
C THR A 443 -40.24 4.36 -29.09
N ALA A 444 -39.17 3.57 -29.15
CA ALA A 444 -37.80 4.07 -28.94
C ALA A 444 -37.45 5.22 -29.91
N GLY A 445 -37.99 5.21 -31.15
CA GLY A 445 -37.77 6.28 -32.13
C GLY A 445 -38.39 7.64 -31.78
N MET A 446 -39.27 7.70 -30.75
CA MET A 446 -39.85 8.96 -30.26
C MET A 446 -38.93 9.66 -29.26
N PHE A 447 -37.93 8.95 -28.72
CA PHE A 447 -37.07 9.47 -27.67
C PHE A 447 -35.76 10.04 -28.21
N SER A 448 -35.29 11.11 -27.58
CA SER A 448 -33.94 11.65 -27.74
C SER A 448 -33.44 12.19 -26.41
N THR A 449 -32.10 12.23 -26.21
CA THR A 449 -31.45 12.80 -25.02
C THR A 449 -30.92 14.19 -25.31
N ILE A 450 -31.15 15.13 -24.40
CA ILE A 450 -30.62 16.51 -24.48
C ILE A 450 -30.10 16.90 -23.09
N GLY A 451 -28.80 16.71 -22.87
CA GLY A 451 -28.21 16.88 -21.54
C GLY A 451 -28.83 15.89 -20.56
N ASN A 452 -29.41 16.38 -19.46
CA ASN A 452 -30.10 15.59 -18.45
C ASN A 452 -31.63 15.49 -18.69
N ARG A 453 -32.08 15.58 -19.97
CA ARG A 453 -33.48 15.47 -20.37
C ARG A 453 -33.68 14.30 -21.34
N ALA A 454 -34.76 13.54 -21.12
CA ALA A 454 -35.31 12.63 -22.11
C ALA A 454 -36.50 13.32 -22.81
N ARG A 455 -36.34 13.65 -24.06
CA ARG A 455 -37.40 14.26 -24.87
C ARG A 455 -38.22 13.19 -25.60
N ILE A 456 -39.52 13.26 -25.48
CA ILE A 456 -40.47 12.50 -26.28
C ILE A 456 -41.04 13.43 -27.39
N ASP A 457 -40.83 13.08 -28.67
CA ASP A 457 -41.40 13.78 -29.82
C ASP A 457 -42.61 12.99 -30.36
N PHE A 458 -43.80 13.54 -30.21
CA PHE A 458 -45.04 12.97 -30.70
C PHE A 458 -45.24 13.24 -32.21
N GLY A 459 -44.25 13.80 -32.89
CA GLY A 459 -44.29 14.12 -34.33
C GLY A 459 -45.07 15.39 -34.65
N VAL A 460 -45.12 15.74 -35.94
CA VAL A 460 -45.72 16.99 -36.43
C VAL A 460 -47.22 17.12 -36.20
N ASN A 461 -47.89 16.00 -35.91
CA ASN A 461 -49.32 16.01 -35.59
C ASN A 461 -49.57 16.14 -34.06
N GLY A 462 -48.54 16.08 -33.26
CA GLY A 462 -48.57 16.18 -31.82
C GLY A 462 -49.29 15.03 -31.11
N LEU A 463 -49.36 15.13 -29.79
CA LEU A 463 -50.01 14.17 -28.94
C LEU A 463 -51.49 13.97 -29.31
N GLY A 464 -51.90 12.72 -29.56
CA GLY A 464 -53.21 12.34 -30.07
C GLY A 464 -53.33 12.21 -31.59
N GLY A 465 -52.20 12.39 -32.30
CA GLY A 465 -52.09 12.05 -33.74
C GLY A 465 -52.78 12.97 -34.71
N ASN A 466 -53.50 13.99 -34.24
CA ASN A 466 -54.13 15.03 -35.09
C ASN A 466 -54.19 16.37 -34.33
N ARG A 467 -53.44 17.33 -34.82
CA ARG A 467 -53.28 18.66 -34.21
C ARG A 467 -54.53 19.55 -34.33
N ASN A 468 -55.47 19.22 -35.21
CA ASN A 468 -56.66 19.99 -35.47
C ASN A 468 -57.93 19.41 -34.82
N THR A 469 -57.78 18.37 -34.00
CA THR A 469 -58.92 17.71 -33.35
C THR A 469 -58.72 17.52 -31.84
N SER A 470 -59.83 17.40 -31.13
CA SER A 470 -59.86 17.13 -29.69
C SER A 470 -59.58 15.66 -29.33
N GLY A 471 -59.23 14.79 -30.26
CA GLY A 471 -58.95 13.39 -29.97
C GLY A 471 -57.77 13.18 -29.01
N GLY A 472 -56.86 14.15 -28.99
CA GLY A 472 -55.75 14.16 -28.01
C GLY A 472 -56.03 14.86 -26.70
N ASP A 473 -57.22 15.46 -26.51
CA ASP A 473 -57.51 16.14 -25.23
C ASP A 473 -57.67 15.13 -24.11
N GLY A 474 -57.04 15.43 -22.99
CA GLY A 474 -57.04 14.55 -21.84
C GLY A 474 -56.03 14.94 -20.77
N TYR A 475 -56.13 14.23 -19.65
CA TYR A 475 -55.18 14.25 -18.56
C TYR A 475 -54.21 13.07 -18.71
N TYR A 476 -52.93 13.32 -18.69
CA TYR A 476 -51.90 12.35 -18.97
C TYR A 476 -51.08 12.05 -17.76
N GLU A 477 -50.76 10.76 -17.58
CA GLU A 477 -49.76 10.25 -16.64
C GLU A 477 -48.60 9.65 -17.41
N ILE A 478 -47.39 10.17 -17.21
CA ILE A 478 -46.17 9.50 -17.60
C ILE A 478 -45.57 8.81 -16.39
N ALA A 479 -45.49 7.49 -16.44
CA ALA A 479 -44.91 6.66 -15.36
C ALA A 479 -43.56 6.12 -15.81
N MET A 480 -42.62 6.06 -14.89
CA MET A 480 -41.21 5.74 -15.09
C MET A 480 -40.75 4.66 -14.12
N ASP A 481 -40.08 3.64 -14.64
CA ASP A 481 -39.33 2.64 -13.88
C ASP A 481 -37.86 3.06 -13.88
N LEU A 482 -37.43 3.76 -12.83
CA LEU A 482 -36.09 4.36 -12.76
C LEU A 482 -35.03 3.39 -12.23
N ASP A 483 -35.42 2.38 -11.45
CA ASP A 483 -34.52 1.41 -10.81
C ASP A 483 -34.47 0.04 -11.51
N SER A 484 -35.15 -0.09 -12.65
CA SER A 484 -35.18 -1.33 -13.46
C SER A 484 -35.80 -2.54 -12.77
N ASN A 485 -36.63 -2.32 -11.75
CA ASN A 485 -37.27 -3.43 -11.03
C ASN A 485 -38.56 -3.95 -11.72
N GLY A 486 -38.98 -3.32 -12.80
CA GLY A 486 -40.18 -3.65 -13.58
C GLY A 486 -41.46 -3.02 -13.04
N THR A 487 -41.36 -2.14 -12.04
CA THR A 487 -42.48 -1.32 -11.56
C THR A 487 -42.31 0.13 -12.00
N PHE A 488 -43.42 0.88 -12.10
CA PHE A 488 -43.42 2.26 -12.58
C PHE A 488 -43.81 3.17 -11.43
N GLU A 489 -42.85 3.46 -10.54
CA GLU A 489 -43.11 4.16 -9.26
C GLU A 489 -43.18 5.67 -9.43
N THR A 490 -42.31 6.22 -10.32
CA THR A 490 -42.22 7.65 -10.52
C THR A 490 -43.25 8.11 -11.54
N LYS A 491 -44.17 8.96 -11.14
CA LYS A 491 -45.26 9.44 -11.97
C LYS A 491 -45.21 10.95 -12.09
N LYS A 492 -45.48 11.46 -13.28
CA LYS A 492 -45.62 12.87 -13.58
C LYS A 492 -46.90 13.08 -14.41
N TYR A 493 -47.54 14.23 -14.26
CA TYR A 493 -48.85 14.51 -14.78
C TYR A 493 -48.87 15.81 -15.57
N PHE A 494 -49.53 15.78 -16.71
CA PHE A 494 -49.76 16.95 -17.55
C PHE A 494 -51.10 16.80 -18.31
N TYR A 495 -51.45 17.80 -19.10
CA TYR A 495 -52.68 17.73 -19.88
C TYR A 495 -52.49 18.31 -21.31
N ARG A 496 -53.40 17.94 -22.21
CA ARG A 496 -53.62 18.59 -23.49
C ARG A 496 -55.09 18.96 -23.60
N LEU A 497 -55.37 20.19 -24.01
CA LEU A 497 -56.72 20.70 -24.22
C LEU A 497 -56.69 21.63 -25.42
N LEU A 498 -57.19 21.15 -26.58
CA LEU A 498 -57.19 21.88 -27.83
C LEU A 498 -57.91 23.23 -27.68
N GLY A 499 -57.22 24.31 -27.98
CA GLY A 499 -57.74 25.68 -27.87
C GLY A 499 -57.28 26.42 -26.63
N ASP A 500 -56.73 25.73 -25.59
CA ASP A 500 -56.15 26.34 -24.39
C ASP A 500 -54.75 26.89 -24.73
N VAL A 501 -54.68 28.17 -25.04
CA VAL A 501 -53.43 28.84 -25.42
C VAL A 501 -52.83 29.71 -24.28
N ASN A 502 -53.49 29.78 -23.15
CA ASN A 502 -53.01 30.46 -21.96
C ASN A 502 -52.65 29.50 -20.82
N GLY A 503 -52.96 28.20 -20.95
CA GLY A 503 -52.58 27.18 -19.96
C GLY A 503 -53.43 27.20 -18.69
N ASP A 504 -54.63 27.81 -18.72
CA ASP A 504 -55.48 27.97 -17.55
C ASP A 504 -56.47 26.80 -17.31
N ARG A 505 -56.31 25.71 -18.10
CA ARG A 505 -57.05 24.44 -18.03
C ARG A 505 -58.49 24.50 -18.51
N LYS A 506 -58.86 25.53 -19.22
CA LYS A 506 -60.15 25.69 -19.86
C LYS A 506 -60.01 26.37 -21.23
N VAL A 507 -61.02 26.27 -22.05
CA VAL A 507 -61.08 26.96 -23.34
C VAL A 507 -62.26 27.91 -23.31
N ASP A 508 -61.98 29.21 -23.37
CA ASP A 508 -62.99 30.23 -23.34
C ASP A 508 -62.66 31.43 -24.26
N SER A 509 -63.35 32.55 -24.05
CA SER A 509 -63.16 33.75 -24.85
C SER A 509 -61.78 34.42 -24.67
N SER A 510 -61.09 34.14 -23.57
CA SER A 510 -59.72 34.67 -23.36
C SER A 510 -58.74 34.05 -24.32
N ASP A 511 -58.83 32.75 -24.57
CA ASP A 511 -58.01 32.06 -25.55
C ASP A 511 -58.21 32.59 -26.96
N ALA A 512 -59.50 32.68 -27.37
CA ALA A 512 -59.86 33.21 -28.69
C ALA A 512 -59.38 34.66 -28.89
N SER A 513 -59.37 35.46 -27.83
CA SER A 513 -58.89 36.85 -27.82
C SER A 513 -57.37 36.92 -27.97
N LEU A 514 -56.66 36.07 -27.22
CA LEU A 514 -55.17 35.96 -27.31
C LEU A 514 -54.70 35.52 -28.68
N ILE A 515 -55.36 34.54 -29.29
CA ILE A 515 -55.12 34.14 -30.68
C ILE A 515 -55.41 35.31 -31.63
N GLY A 516 -56.58 35.96 -31.42
CA GLY A 516 -56.98 37.11 -32.23
C GLY A 516 -55.99 38.26 -32.26
N SER A 517 -55.38 38.57 -31.10
CA SER A 517 -54.36 39.60 -30.98
C SER A 517 -53.01 39.26 -31.62
N SER A 518 -52.78 37.99 -31.95
CA SER A 518 -51.53 37.47 -32.52
C SER A 518 -51.68 37.00 -33.97
N MET A 519 -52.78 37.29 -34.64
CA MET A 519 -53.04 36.87 -36.03
C MET A 519 -51.96 37.33 -36.98
N GLY A 520 -51.50 36.41 -37.84
CA GLY A 520 -50.44 36.66 -38.84
C GLY A 520 -49.02 36.59 -38.28
N THR A 521 -48.85 36.21 -37.02
CA THR A 521 -47.53 36.01 -36.38
C THR A 521 -47.17 34.54 -36.35
N ASN A 522 -45.89 34.26 -36.03
CA ASN A 522 -45.36 32.93 -35.75
C ASN A 522 -45.25 32.70 -34.24
N ASN A 523 -46.10 33.29 -33.41
CA ASN A 523 -46.05 33.16 -31.97
C ASN A 523 -46.44 31.74 -31.54
N PRO A 524 -45.49 30.94 -31.01
CA PRO A 524 -45.76 29.54 -30.68
C PRO A 524 -46.73 29.36 -29.51
N GLU A 525 -46.85 30.38 -28.64
CA GLU A 525 -47.79 30.38 -27.51
C GLU A 525 -49.25 30.58 -27.96
N ARG A 526 -49.48 31.03 -29.18
CA ARG A 526 -50.83 31.34 -29.72
C ARG A 526 -51.17 30.49 -30.93
N ASP A 527 -50.26 29.70 -31.41
CA ASP A 527 -50.42 28.72 -32.48
C ASP A 527 -51.12 27.47 -31.91
N ALA A 528 -52.40 27.43 -31.94
CA ALA A 528 -53.22 26.43 -31.24
C ALA A 528 -53.12 25.04 -31.89
N ASN A 529 -52.70 24.96 -33.14
CA ASN A 529 -52.52 23.69 -33.84
C ASN A 529 -51.04 23.34 -34.16
N GLY A 530 -50.08 24.23 -33.83
CA GLY A 530 -48.66 24.00 -34.04
C GLY A 530 -48.23 23.94 -35.48
N ASP A 531 -48.88 24.68 -36.38
CA ASP A 531 -48.52 24.71 -37.81
C ASP A 531 -47.47 25.77 -38.12
N GLY A 532 -47.08 26.56 -37.15
CA GLY A 532 -46.07 27.60 -37.24
C GLY A 532 -46.60 28.98 -37.55
N VAL A 533 -47.93 29.16 -37.72
CA VAL A 533 -48.53 30.46 -38.02
C VAL A 533 -49.85 30.63 -37.28
N VAL A 534 -49.98 31.70 -36.51
CA VAL A 534 -51.25 32.06 -35.88
C VAL A 534 -52.23 32.62 -36.91
N ASN A 535 -53.31 31.91 -37.19
CA ASN A 535 -54.25 32.24 -38.25
C ASN A 535 -55.72 31.95 -37.87
N ALA A 536 -56.64 32.09 -38.82
CA ALA A 536 -58.06 31.88 -38.58
C ALA A 536 -58.41 30.44 -38.17
N THR A 537 -57.56 29.46 -38.54
CA THR A 537 -57.73 28.06 -38.11
C THR A 537 -57.58 27.93 -36.60
N ASP A 538 -56.55 28.53 -36.04
CA ASP A 538 -56.28 28.49 -34.58
C ASP A 538 -57.43 29.10 -33.79
N ARG A 539 -57.89 30.27 -34.25
CA ARG A 539 -59.04 30.93 -33.61
C ARG A 539 -60.31 30.08 -33.74
N THR A 540 -60.50 29.43 -34.86
CA THR A 540 -61.68 28.57 -35.07
C THR A 540 -61.61 27.32 -34.18
N LEU A 541 -60.44 26.75 -33.97
CA LEU A 541 -60.24 25.62 -33.07
C LEU A 541 -60.55 25.99 -31.64
N SER A 542 -60.09 27.15 -31.14
CA SER A 542 -60.39 27.64 -29.80
C SER A 542 -61.92 27.92 -29.65
N ILE A 543 -62.56 28.60 -30.60
CA ILE A 543 -64.01 28.87 -30.51
C ILE A 543 -64.83 27.57 -30.52
N ARG A 544 -64.46 26.56 -31.34
CA ARG A 544 -65.14 25.26 -31.41
C ARG A 544 -64.90 24.43 -30.16
N ALA A 545 -63.80 24.63 -29.45
CA ALA A 545 -63.46 23.95 -28.25
C ALA A 545 -63.99 24.65 -26.97
N ALA A 546 -64.62 25.85 -27.13
CA ALA A 546 -65.13 26.63 -26.02
C ALA A 546 -66.03 25.80 -25.06
N LEU A 547 -65.92 26.11 -23.77
CA LEU A 547 -66.56 25.40 -22.65
C LEU A 547 -65.91 24.05 -22.26
N ARG A 548 -64.82 23.64 -22.91
CA ARG A 548 -64.06 22.49 -22.42
C ARG A 548 -63.14 22.92 -21.27
N LYS A 549 -63.01 22.06 -20.28
CA LYS A 549 -62.11 22.28 -19.17
C LYS A 549 -61.59 20.94 -18.62
N LEU A 550 -60.40 20.99 -18.04
CA LEU A 550 -59.93 19.94 -17.18
C LEU A 550 -60.67 19.97 -15.85
N LYS A 551 -60.98 18.82 -15.31
CA LYS A 551 -61.65 18.73 -13.97
C LYS A 551 -60.77 19.41 -12.92
N ASP A 552 -61.42 20.21 -12.08
CA ASP A 552 -60.73 20.88 -10.96
C ASP A 552 -60.17 19.84 -9.97
N GLY A 553 -59.01 20.14 -9.42
CA GLY A 553 -58.32 19.28 -8.44
C GLY A 553 -57.37 18.21 -9.04
N LEU A 554 -57.29 18.04 -10.37
CA LEU A 554 -56.24 17.23 -11.00
C LEU A 554 -54.91 17.99 -10.93
N LEU A 555 -53.89 17.32 -10.35
CA LEU A 555 -52.56 17.90 -10.22
C LEU A 555 -51.80 17.79 -11.58
N THR A 556 -50.95 18.76 -11.87
CA THR A 556 -50.00 18.70 -13.02
C THR A 556 -48.60 19.09 -12.52
N ASP A 557 -47.59 18.53 -13.10
CA ASP A 557 -46.17 18.72 -12.76
C ASP A 557 -45.47 19.67 -13.76
N ASP A 558 -46.20 20.26 -14.66
CA ASP A 558 -45.71 21.17 -15.73
C ASP A 558 -45.95 22.66 -15.43
#